data_aa06d4a25aaf2f2203f638f803b134cb
#
_entry.id   aa06d4a25aaf2f2203f638f803b134cb
#
_cell.length_a   1.000
_cell.length_b   1.000
_cell.length_c   1.000
_cell.angle_alpha   90.00
_cell.angle_beta   90.00
_cell.angle_gamma   90.00
#
_symmetry.space_group_name_H-M   'P 1'
#
loop_
_entity.id
_entity.type
_entity.pdbx_description
1 polymer ?
#
loop_
_entity_poly.entity_id
_entity_poly.type
_entity_poly.pdbx_seq_one_letter_code
_entity_poly.pdbx_strand_id
1 'polypeptide(L)'
;VQAVCKIHLILTKTSCMKLLLPFFLLLHLSLFAQERNSETYRELFHFQHPAASNLKLVQTTNVHSTARTVVDKDQPVEYSFAPQQLLLKDINPFLSFSCGWDEVQDEAGNSRIRIRFSTDNRNWTDWKTITTDEHYEKTKFSFVSQLMELDASFRYYELNVSSNLHKKGNSIQQIFLNFFSPGKSTSLAGRVTNNSNTTTNRTTACSLPQPSFVNRAGWGCTQVWSPSTTTVTHLIVHHAAGTNSSSDWGAVVLAIWNQHTGTNGYSDIGYNWLIAPNGVLYEGRYRSSTDNITGAHFCGTNGGTMGVCMLGDYTNITVTTAARATLAQLLAWKACERNINALATAFHAGSNLTLNNISGHRDGCATQCPGNTFYPDLPAVRIDVNNLMNGTTPVASINGLEEFSISPNPVTHTAILQLKLNTVKEVQYRIVSADGRIIYQSPKQKINGVWREELKALNGTAPAAYTLQLWVNDEMISRSIIKQ
;
A
#
# COMPACT_ATOMS: atom_id res chain seq x y z
N VAL A 1 -22.60 17.14 4.97
CA VAL A 1 -22.96 18.25 4.08
C VAL A 1 -22.38 17.94 2.72
N GLN A 2 -23.23 17.48 1.81
CA GLN A 2 -22.86 17.20 0.40
C GLN A 2 -22.66 18.55 -0.30
N ALA A 3 -21.47 18.79 -0.83
CA ALA A 3 -21.24 19.86 -1.79
C ALA A 3 -21.26 19.24 -3.20
N VAL A 4 -22.40 19.33 -3.85
CA VAL A 4 -22.53 19.08 -5.30
C VAL A 4 -22.18 20.41 -6.00
N CYS A 5 -21.05 20.46 -6.68
CA CYS A 5 -20.66 21.60 -7.51
C CYS A 5 -21.34 21.48 -8.87
N LYS A 6 -22.45 22.21 -9.08
CA LYS A 6 -23.04 22.44 -10.40
C LYS A 6 -22.36 23.64 -11.05
N ILE A 7 -21.63 23.39 -12.10
CA ILE A 7 -21.10 24.46 -12.97
C ILE A 7 -22.24 24.88 -13.91
N HIS A 8 -22.68 26.14 -13.78
CA HIS A 8 -23.58 26.78 -14.76
C HIS A 8 -22.74 27.44 -15.84
N LEU A 9 -22.90 26.98 -17.06
CA LEU A 9 -22.34 27.64 -18.25
C LEU A 9 -23.30 28.75 -18.69
N ILE A 10 -22.89 29.99 -18.55
CA ILE A 10 -23.63 31.13 -19.12
C ILE A 10 -23.08 31.40 -20.52
N LEU A 11 -23.88 31.12 -21.52
CA LEU A 11 -23.62 31.51 -22.94
C LEU A 11 -24.10 32.95 -23.15
N THR A 12 -23.17 33.87 -23.35
CA THR A 12 -23.47 35.17 -23.96
C THR A 12 -23.11 35.14 -25.43
N LYS A 13 -24.10 35.39 -26.28
CA LYS A 13 -23.95 35.60 -27.73
C LYS A 13 -23.30 36.98 -27.99
N THR A 14 -22.23 37.01 -28.75
CA THR A 14 -21.91 38.16 -29.60
C THR A 14 -21.25 37.70 -30.90
N SER A 15 -21.58 38.43 -31.90
CA SER A 15 -21.55 38.16 -33.33
C SER A 15 -20.16 38.29 -34.00
N CYS A 16 -19.92 37.42 -34.96
CA CYS A 16 -19.25 37.63 -36.27
C CYS A 16 -17.85 38.27 -36.35
N MET A 17 -16.84 37.45 -36.65
CA MET A 17 -15.91 37.77 -37.78
C MET A 17 -15.18 36.46 -38.22
N LYS A 18 -15.24 36.21 -39.55
CA LYS A 18 -14.58 35.07 -40.20
C LYS A 18 -13.07 35.33 -40.27
N LEU A 19 -12.26 34.48 -39.68
CA LEU A 19 -10.87 34.30 -40.04
C LEU A 19 -10.56 32.80 -40.15
N LEU A 20 -10.16 32.39 -41.34
CA LEU A 20 -9.66 31.06 -41.66
C LEU A 20 -8.30 30.86 -40.99
N LEU A 21 -8.19 29.94 -40.07
CA LEU A 21 -6.92 29.39 -39.59
C LEU A 21 -6.98 27.85 -39.62
N PRO A 22 -5.86 27.18 -39.89
CA PRO A 22 -5.85 25.75 -40.15
C PRO A 22 -6.18 24.95 -38.88
N PHE A 23 -7.00 23.90 -39.07
CA PHE A 23 -7.39 22.94 -38.06
C PHE A 23 -6.14 22.17 -37.59
N PHE A 24 -5.49 22.63 -36.52
CA PHE A 24 -4.63 21.77 -35.71
C PHE A 24 -5.55 20.91 -34.85
N LEU A 25 -5.70 19.65 -35.25
CA LEU A 25 -6.35 18.63 -34.44
C LEU A 25 -5.45 18.34 -33.23
N LEU A 26 -5.58 19.15 -32.16
CA LEU A 26 -5.06 18.81 -30.84
C LEU A 26 -5.84 17.59 -30.35
N LEU A 27 -5.28 16.39 -30.59
CA LEU A 27 -5.66 15.22 -29.87
C LEU A 27 -5.42 15.47 -28.38
N HIS A 28 -6.42 15.96 -27.67
CA HIS A 28 -6.45 15.88 -26.21
C HIS A 28 -6.54 14.39 -25.88
N LEU A 29 -5.41 13.78 -25.60
CA LEU A 29 -5.34 12.56 -24.83
C LEU A 29 -5.92 12.89 -23.45
N SER A 30 -7.24 12.76 -23.31
CA SER A 30 -7.88 12.73 -22.02
C SER A 30 -7.26 11.55 -21.27
N LEU A 31 -6.42 11.85 -20.28
CA LEU A 31 -6.02 10.92 -19.23
C LEU A 31 -7.32 10.53 -18.52
N PHE A 32 -7.92 9.41 -18.92
CA PHE A 32 -9.03 8.85 -18.19
C PHE A 32 -8.49 8.41 -16.82
N ALA A 33 -8.79 9.21 -15.80
CA ALA A 33 -8.69 8.76 -14.43
C ALA A 33 -9.54 7.48 -14.30
N GLN A 34 -9.04 6.50 -13.58
CA GLN A 34 -9.81 5.32 -13.26
C GLN A 34 -10.89 5.74 -12.26
N GLU A 35 -12.08 6.07 -12.74
CA GLU A 35 -13.21 6.36 -11.86
C GLU A 35 -13.66 5.06 -11.19
N ARG A 36 -13.76 5.09 -9.86
CA ARG A 36 -14.39 4.05 -9.06
C ARG A 36 -15.66 4.62 -8.44
N ASN A 37 -16.75 3.89 -8.51
CA ASN A 37 -17.98 4.24 -7.79
C ASN A 37 -17.85 3.82 -6.33
N SER A 38 -16.95 4.49 -5.60
CA SER A 38 -16.77 4.22 -4.18
C SER A 38 -17.91 4.81 -3.34
N GLU A 39 -18.32 4.08 -2.31
CA GLU A 39 -19.34 4.51 -1.37
C GLU A 39 -18.84 4.42 0.06
N THR A 40 -19.26 5.34 0.91
CA THR A 40 -18.91 5.36 2.33
C THR A 40 -20.16 5.47 3.19
N TYR A 41 -20.25 4.63 4.22
CA TYR A 41 -21.25 4.73 5.28
C TYR A 41 -20.55 4.88 6.62
N ARG A 42 -20.96 5.88 7.41
CA ARG A 42 -20.33 6.22 8.69
C ARG A 42 -21.36 6.41 9.77
N GLU A 43 -21.05 5.92 10.96
CA GLU A 43 -21.85 6.16 12.17
C GLU A 43 -20.98 6.61 13.33
N LEU A 44 -21.56 7.44 14.20
CA LEU A 44 -20.94 7.92 15.43
C LEU A 44 -21.89 7.65 16.60
N PHE A 45 -21.42 6.90 17.57
CA PHE A 45 -22.11 6.59 18.81
C PHE A 45 -21.46 7.36 19.96
N HIS A 46 -22.28 8.08 20.74
CA HIS A 46 -21.84 8.71 21.97
C HIS A 46 -22.39 7.95 23.17
N PHE A 47 -21.53 7.64 24.12
CA PHE A 47 -21.88 6.95 25.35
C PHE A 47 -22.00 7.99 26.46
N GLN A 48 -23.21 8.16 27.04
CA GLN A 48 -23.42 8.99 28.20
C GLN A 48 -23.26 8.13 29.45
N HIS A 49 -22.45 8.60 30.41
CA HIS A 49 -22.32 7.92 31.68
C HIS A 49 -23.65 8.02 32.42
N PRO A 50 -24.26 6.93 32.91
CA PRO A 50 -25.38 7.01 33.80
C PRO A 50 -24.88 7.61 35.13
N ALA A 51 -25.41 8.75 35.50
CA ALA A 51 -25.45 9.11 36.89
C ALA A 51 -26.15 7.96 37.62
N ALA A 52 -25.62 7.53 38.77
CA ALA A 52 -25.82 6.27 39.48
C ALA A 52 -27.25 5.69 39.65
N SER A 53 -28.26 6.11 38.94
CA SER A 53 -29.63 5.66 39.15
C SER A 53 -30.51 5.39 37.93
N ASN A 54 -30.11 5.77 36.71
CA ASN A 54 -30.95 5.47 35.54
C ASN A 54 -30.11 5.36 34.23
N LEU A 55 -30.00 4.16 33.75
CA LEU A 55 -29.45 3.82 32.44
C LEU A 55 -30.32 4.39 31.33
N LYS A 56 -29.86 5.37 30.62
CA LYS A 56 -30.37 5.68 29.28
C LYS A 56 -29.35 6.43 28.44
N LEU A 57 -29.30 6.01 27.23
CA LEU A 57 -29.00 6.69 25.97
C LEU A 57 -27.58 6.63 25.45
N VAL A 58 -27.50 5.81 24.44
CA VAL A 58 -26.61 6.07 23.28
C VAL A 58 -27.32 7.10 22.41
N GLN A 59 -26.78 8.31 22.25
CA GLN A 59 -27.24 9.24 21.21
C GLN A 59 -26.48 8.88 19.93
N THR A 60 -27.22 8.50 18.89
CA THR A 60 -26.69 8.37 17.54
C THR A 60 -27.02 9.62 16.75
N THR A 61 -26.13 10.07 15.89
CA THR A 61 -26.41 11.12 14.90
C THR A 61 -27.39 10.64 13.83
N ASN A 62 -27.59 9.32 13.72
CA ASN A 62 -28.62 8.67 12.89
C ASN A 62 -29.57 7.89 13.79
N VAL A 63 -30.80 8.31 13.80
CA VAL A 63 -31.90 7.99 14.73
C VAL A 63 -32.38 6.55 14.61
N HIS A 64 -31.78 5.50 15.15
CA HIS A 64 -32.54 4.22 15.29
C HIS A 64 -31.88 3.10 16.12
N SER A 65 -30.81 3.32 16.83
CA SER A 65 -30.26 2.24 17.66
C SER A 65 -30.53 2.43 19.15
N THR A 66 -31.31 1.52 19.72
CA THR A 66 -31.44 1.38 21.18
C THR A 66 -30.44 0.31 21.64
N ALA A 67 -29.51 0.70 22.49
CA ALA A 67 -28.63 -0.25 23.16
C ALA A 67 -29.40 -0.87 24.36
N ARG A 68 -29.27 -2.19 24.51
CA ARG A 68 -29.71 -2.91 25.70
C ARG A 68 -28.51 -3.03 26.64
N THR A 69 -28.69 -2.60 27.89
CA THR A 69 -27.61 -2.63 28.88
C THR A 69 -27.93 -3.65 29.96
N VAL A 70 -26.96 -4.48 30.29
CA VAL A 70 -27.00 -5.35 31.47
C VAL A 70 -25.96 -4.82 32.45
N VAL A 71 -26.39 -4.49 33.66
CA VAL A 71 -25.51 -4.00 34.74
C VAL A 71 -25.54 -5.04 35.86
N ASP A 72 -24.41 -5.69 36.07
CA ASP A 72 -24.08 -6.42 37.26
C ASP A 72 -23.00 -5.65 38.03
N LYS A 73 -23.10 -5.57 39.36
CA LYS A 73 -22.21 -4.74 40.17
C LYS A 73 -20.72 -5.13 40.08
N ASP A 74 -20.44 -6.36 39.70
CA ASP A 74 -19.10 -6.96 39.66
C ASP A 74 -18.65 -7.34 38.24
N GLN A 75 -19.44 -7.03 37.20
CA GLN A 75 -19.14 -7.38 35.82
C GLN A 75 -19.00 -6.13 34.94
N PRO A 76 -18.24 -6.22 33.82
CA PRO A 76 -18.22 -5.14 32.83
C PRO A 76 -19.62 -4.80 32.35
N VAL A 77 -19.90 -3.52 32.15
CA VAL A 77 -21.15 -3.09 31.52
C VAL A 77 -21.12 -3.45 30.05
N GLU A 78 -22.12 -4.22 29.60
CA GLU A 78 -22.27 -4.58 28.20
C GLU A 78 -23.34 -3.71 27.52
N TYR A 79 -22.96 -3.13 26.38
CA TYR A 79 -23.86 -2.43 25.46
C TYR A 79 -24.01 -3.32 24.21
N SER A 80 -25.22 -3.86 24.02
CA SER A 80 -25.58 -4.61 22.81
C SER A 80 -26.48 -3.77 21.94
N PHE A 81 -26.08 -3.54 20.72
CA PHE A 81 -26.84 -2.78 19.73
C PHE A 81 -27.70 -3.73 18.93
N ALA A 82 -28.91 -3.32 18.58
CA ALA A 82 -29.74 -4.07 17.64
C ALA A 82 -29.02 -4.13 16.26
N PRO A 83 -29.30 -5.19 15.47
CA PRO A 83 -28.80 -5.27 14.10
C PRO A 83 -29.06 -4.01 13.28
N GLN A 84 -28.04 -3.52 12.59
CA GLN A 84 -28.08 -2.34 11.75
C GLN A 84 -27.90 -2.75 10.29
N GLN A 85 -28.59 -2.07 9.38
CA GLN A 85 -28.42 -2.24 7.96
C GLN A 85 -27.35 -1.30 7.43
N LEU A 86 -26.43 -1.83 6.60
CA LEU A 86 -25.44 -1.04 5.87
C LEU A 86 -26.14 -0.27 4.74
N LEU A 87 -26.08 1.04 4.77
CA LEU A 87 -26.71 1.91 3.78
C LEU A 87 -25.75 2.17 2.60
N LEU A 88 -25.17 1.09 2.04
CA LEU A 88 -24.36 1.10 0.83
C LEU A 88 -25.15 0.44 -0.29
N LYS A 89 -25.19 1.09 -1.47
CA LYS A 89 -25.97 0.60 -2.63
C LYS A 89 -25.26 -0.55 -3.33
N ASP A 90 -23.95 -0.39 -3.55
CA ASP A 90 -23.12 -1.37 -4.23
C ASP A 90 -21.82 -1.60 -3.47
N ILE A 91 -21.57 -2.85 -3.08
CA ILE A 91 -20.34 -3.23 -2.37
C ILE A 91 -19.49 -4.05 -3.30
N ASN A 92 -18.37 -3.49 -3.75
CA ASN A 92 -17.43 -4.10 -4.67
C ASN A 92 -16.00 -3.56 -4.47
N PRO A 93 -14.94 -4.33 -4.69
CA PRO A 93 -14.94 -5.80 -4.78
C PRO A 93 -15.11 -6.46 -3.41
N PHE A 94 -14.99 -5.69 -2.33
CA PHE A 94 -15.13 -6.08 -0.93
C PHE A 94 -15.73 -4.91 -0.13
N LEU A 95 -16.21 -5.19 1.07
CA LEU A 95 -16.51 -4.20 2.10
C LEU A 95 -15.28 -3.99 2.96
N SER A 96 -14.83 -2.74 3.16
CA SER A 96 -13.84 -2.45 4.18
C SER A 96 -14.47 -1.78 5.40
N PHE A 97 -13.90 -2.06 6.56
CA PHE A 97 -14.37 -1.54 7.84
C PHE A 97 -13.19 -1.06 8.67
N SER A 98 -13.34 0.11 9.28
CA SER A 98 -12.46 0.64 10.32
C SER A 98 -13.27 1.35 11.40
N CYS A 99 -12.72 1.41 12.60
CA CYS A 99 -13.38 1.96 13.78
C CYS A 99 -12.40 2.87 14.52
N GLY A 100 -12.90 4.04 14.95
CA GLY A 100 -12.18 4.92 15.88
C GLY A 100 -12.96 5.04 17.18
N TRP A 101 -12.28 5.12 18.34
CA TRP A 101 -12.97 5.35 19.61
C TRP A 101 -12.14 6.17 20.59
N ASP A 102 -12.87 6.83 21.48
CA ASP A 102 -12.27 7.51 22.62
C ASP A 102 -12.65 6.80 23.91
N GLU A 103 -11.65 6.59 24.74
CA GLU A 103 -11.76 5.91 26.01
C GLU A 103 -10.89 6.62 27.05
N VAL A 104 -11.45 6.85 28.23
CA VAL A 104 -10.67 7.28 29.39
C VAL A 104 -10.01 6.04 29.98
N GLN A 105 -8.70 5.92 29.85
CA GLN A 105 -7.93 4.81 30.41
C GLN A 105 -7.53 5.05 31.86
N ASP A 106 -7.72 4.05 32.70
CA ASP A 106 -6.90 3.83 33.89
C ASP A 106 -6.01 2.58 33.67
N GLU A 107 -5.09 2.31 34.60
CA GLU A 107 -4.07 1.27 34.49
C GLU A 107 -4.60 -0.18 34.32
N ALA A 108 -5.89 -0.42 34.29
CA ALA A 108 -6.42 -1.76 34.56
C ALA A 108 -7.46 -2.30 33.58
N GLY A 109 -7.83 -1.63 32.52
CA GLY A 109 -8.84 -2.23 31.67
C GLY A 109 -9.15 -1.51 30.38
N ASN A 110 -9.14 -2.26 29.34
CA ASN A 110 -9.52 -1.84 28.00
C ASN A 110 -10.98 -2.19 27.79
N SER A 111 -11.74 -1.28 27.19
CA SER A 111 -13.02 -1.62 26.62
C SER A 111 -12.85 -2.66 25.53
N ARG A 112 -13.76 -3.63 25.46
CA ARG A 112 -13.77 -4.65 24.42
C ARG A 112 -14.87 -4.31 23.43
N ILE A 113 -14.49 -4.01 22.20
CA ILE A 113 -15.40 -3.76 21.08
C ILE A 113 -15.43 -5.00 20.21
N ARG A 114 -16.62 -5.52 19.91
CA ARG A 114 -16.85 -6.66 19.03
C ARG A 114 -17.87 -6.30 17.97
N ILE A 115 -17.68 -6.84 16.77
CA ILE A 115 -18.60 -6.66 15.66
C ILE A 115 -18.83 -8.00 14.97
N ARG A 116 -20.04 -8.21 14.44
CA ARG A 116 -20.36 -9.34 13.57
C ARG A 116 -21.20 -8.88 12.39
N PHE A 117 -21.25 -9.70 11.36
CA PHE A 117 -21.85 -9.35 10.08
C PHE A 117 -22.85 -10.39 9.64
N SER A 118 -23.80 -9.95 8.80
CA SER A 118 -24.82 -10.83 8.21
C SER A 118 -25.18 -10.36 6.80
N THR A 119 -25.58 -11.31 5.96
CA THR A 119 -26.08 -11.04 4.60
C THR A 119 -27.59 -10.85 4.60
N ASP A 120 -28.31 -11.45 5.56
CA ASP A 120 -29.78 -11.61 5.57
C ASP A 120 -30.46 -11.22 6.88
N ASN A 121 -29.71 -10.67 7.84
CA ASN A 121 -30.16 -10.35 9.21
C ASN A 121 -30.66 -11.57 10.02
N ARG A 122 -30.31 -12.78 9.63
CA ARG A 122 -30.69 -14.02 10.31
C ARG A 122 -29.46 -14.88 10.64
N ASN A 123 -28.61 -15.07 9.65
CA ASN A 123 -27.37 -15.84 9.77
C ASN A 123 -26.21 -14.89 10.01
N TRP A 124 -25.53 -15.02 11.14
CA TRP A 124 -24.49 -14.12 11.60
C TRP A 124 -23.13 -14.83 11.61
N THR A 125 -22.07 -14.07 11.25
CA THR A 125 -20.70 -14.53 11.50
C THR A 125 -20.42 -14.62 13.00
N ASP A 126 -19.32 -15.26 13.36
CA ASP A 126 -18.77 -15.15 14.69
C ASP A 126 -18.42 -13.70 15.04
N TRP A 127 -18.46 -13.39 16.34
CA TRP A 127 -18.02 -12.10 16.84
C TRP A 127 -16.53 -11.90 16.62
N LYS A 128 -16.17 -10.82 15.93
CA LYS A 128 -14.79 -10.37 15.77
C LYS A 128 -14.49 -9.30 16.82
N THR A 129 -13.45 -9.50 17.62
CA THR A 129 -12.92 -8.45 18.49
C THR A 129 -12.13 -7.45 17.65
N ILE A 130 -12.40 -6.18 17.85
CA ILE A 130 -11.67 -5.09 17.19
C ILE A 130 -10.34 -4.91 17.89
N THR A 131 -9.25 -4.99 17.14
CA THR A 131 -7.87 -4.78 17.58
C THR A 131 -7.38 -3.39 17.17
N THR A 132 -6.54 -2.79 17.99
CA THR A 132 -5.95 -1.48 17.71
C THR A 132 -4.93 -1.54 16.57
N ASP A 133 -4.91 -0.47 15.77
CA ASP A 133 -3.87 -0.26 14.78
C ASP A 133 -2.64 0.36 15.45
N GLU A 134 -1.54 -0.39 15.51
CA GLU A 134 -0.27 0.07 16.09
C GLU A 134 0.49 1.07 15.20
N HIS A 135 -0.01 1.33 13.97
CA HIS A 135 0.54 2.36 13.07
C HIS A 135 -0.11 3.73 13.26
N TYR A 136 -1.15 3.82 14.09
CA TYR A 136 -1.93 5.03 14.24
C TYR A 136 -1.21 6.13 15.04
N GLU A 137 -1.14 7.34 14.49
CA GLU A 137 -0.42 8.50 15.07
C GLU A 137 -1.30 9.38 15.99
N LYS A 138 -2.39 8.87 16.55
CA LYS A 138 -3.29 9.54 17.53
C LYS A 138 -3.72 10.96 17.13
N THR A 139 -4.24 11.13 15.94
CA THR A 139 -4.63 12.44 15.39
C THR A 139 -6.09 12.82 15.66
N LYS A 140 -6.99 11.84 15.68
CA LYS A 140 -8.45 12.09 15.74
C LYS A 140 -9.14 11.42 16.91
N PHE A 141 -8.81 10.16 17.18
CA PHE A 141 -9.35 9.36 18.27
C PHE A 141 -8.24 8.91 19.22
N SER A 142 -8.59 8.44 20.41
CA SER A 142 -7.62 7.82 21.31
C SER A 142 -7.09 6.50 20.74
N PHE A 143 -7.96 5.77 20.04
CA PHE A 143 -7.67 4.49 19.40
C PHE A 143 -8.35 4.39 18.04
N VAL A 144 -7.71 3.64 17.15
CA VAL A 144 -8.26 3.27 15.83
C VAL A 144 -8.02 1.79 15.61
N SER A 145 -8.94 1.12 14.93
CA SER A 145 -8.81 -0.29 14.57
C SER A 145 -7.89 -0.49 13.39
N GLN A 146 -7.33 -1.69 13.28
CA GLN A 146 -6.84 -2.21 12.00
C GLN A 146 -7.94 -2.19 10.95
N LEU A 147 -7.56 -2.02 9.67
CA LEU A 147 -8.47 -2.13 8.54
C LEU A 147 -8.91 -3.58 8.36
N MET A 148 -10.22 -3.82 8.32
CA MET A 148 -10.78 -5.13 7.99
C MET A 148 -11.29 -5.14 6.55
N GLU A 149 -10.89 -6.13 5.78
CA GLU A 149 -11.54 -6.48 4.52
C GLU A 149 -12.58 -7.57 4.77
N LEU A 150 -13.78 -7.36 4.27
CA LEU A 150 -14.97 -8.16 4.54
C LEU A 150 -15.63 -8.55 3.21
N ASP A 151 -16.41 -9.63 3.25
CA ASP A 151 -17.16 -10.09 2.09
C ASP A 151 -18.14 -9.02 1.57
N ALA A 152 -18.17 -8.84 0.25
CA ALA A 152 -19.04 -7.88 -0.42
C ALA A 152 -20.55 -8.18 -0.27
N SER A 153 -20.90 -9.38 0.17
CA SER A 153 -22.30 -9.79 0.37
C SER A 153 -22.92 -9.29 1.67
N PHE A 154 -22.13 -8.84 2.65
CA PHE A 154 -22.66 -8.35 3.92
C PHE A 154 -23.55 -7.12 3.72
N ARG A 155 -24.67 -7.13 4.41
CA ARG A 155 -25.69 -6.06 4.39
C ARG A 155 -26.08 -5.57 5.77
N TYR A 156 -25.71 -6.29 6.82
CA TYR A 156 -26.02 -6.00 8.20
C TYR A 156 -24.81 -6.17 9.09
N TYR A 157 -24.76 -5.39 10.15
CA TYR A 157 -23.78 -5.56 11.22
C TYR A 157 -24.45 -5.44 12.58
N GLU A 158 -23.80 -5.98 13.59
CA GLU A 158 -24.18 -5.85 14.99
C GLU A 158 -22.94 -5.53 15.82
N LEU A 159 -23.08 -4.57 16.71
CA LEU A 159 -22.01 -4.07 17.58
C LEU A 159 -22.27 -4.51 19.01
N ASN A 160 -21.23 -4.94 19.71
CA ASN A 160 -21.24 -5.19 21.14
C ASN A 160 -20.01 -4.52 21.77
N VAL A 161 -20.25 -3.78 22.85
CA VAL A 161 -19.22 -3.05 23.58
C VAL A 161 -19.30 -3.43 25.05
N SER A 162 -18.19 -3.90 25.61
CA SER A 162 -18.09 -4.10 27.05
C SER A 162 -17.02 -3.20 27.64
N SER A 163 -17.34 -2.52 28.75
CA SER A 163 -16.47 -1.58 29.42
C SER A 163 -16.53 -1.76 30.93
N ASN A 164 -15.38 -1.72 31.60
CA ASN A 164 -15.26 -1.80 33.05
C ASN A 164 -15.61 -0.46 33.70
N LEU A 165 -16.89 -0.22 34.01
CA LEU A 165 -17.35 1.03 34.66
C LEU A 165 -17.02 1.13 36.16
N HIS A 166 -16.55 0.05 36.81
CA HIS A 166 -16.35 0.03 38.27
C HIS A 166 -15.06 0.69 38.75
N LYS A 167 -14.15 1.01 37.84
CA LYS A 167 -12.95 1.78 38.17
C LYS A 167 -13.15 3.19 37.68
N LYS A 168 -13.03 4.18 38.58
CA LYS A 168 -13.05 5.61 38.24
C LYS A 168 -12.10 5.85 37.08
N GLY A 169 -12.62 6.09 35.87
CA GLY A 169 -11.86 6.48 34.72
C GLY A 169 -12.03 5.64 33.46
N ASN A 170 -12.46 4.37 33.58
CA ASN A 170 -12.61 3.49 32.39
C ASN A 170 -14.00 3.60 31.80
N SER A 171 -14.13 4.43 30.78
CA SER A 171 -15.37 4.49 30.03
C SER A 171 -15.12 4.90 28.60
N ILE A 172 -15.71 4.12 27.71
CA ILE A 172 -15.80 4.49 26.32
C ILE A 172 -16.70 5.73 26.19
N GLN A 173 -16.24 6.75 25.49
CA GLN A 173 -16.96 8.02 25.32
C GLN A 173 -17.67 8.05 23.98
N GLN A 174 -17.00 7.60 22.92
CA GLN A 174 -17.58 7.54 21.59
C GLN A 174 -16.95 6.42 20.76
N ILE A 175 -17.71 5.92 19.80
CA ILE A 175 -17.25 4.99 18.76
C ILE A 175 -17.68 5.52 17.41
N PHE A 176 -16.74 5.61 16.50
CA PHE A 176 -16.95 5.97 15.11
C PHE A 176 -16.74 4.73 14.24
N LEU A 177 -17.74 4.36 13.47
CA LEU A 177 -17.68 3.27 12.50
C LEU A 177 -17.56 3.85 11.09
N ASN A 178 -16.68 3.30 10.29
CA ASN A 178 -16.45 3.68 8.92
C ASN A 178 -16.47 2.43 8.02
N PHE A 179 -17.54 2.30 7.22
CA PHE A 179 -17.72 1.27 6.22
C PHE A 179 -17.49 1.88 4.85
N PHE A 180 -16.72 1.19 4.02
CA PHE A 180 -16.35 1.71 2.72
C PHE A 180 -16.35 0.61 1.67
N SER A 181 -17.00 0.90 0.54
CA SER A 181 -16.92 0.12 -0.69
C SER A 181 -16.01 0.84 -1.68
N PRO A 182 -14.87 0.25 -2.07
CA PRO A 182 -13.96 0.88 -3.04
C PRO A 182 -14.58 1.07 -4.43
N GLY A 183 -15.62 0.31 -4.77
CA GLY A 183 -16.24 0.30 -6.10
C GLY A 183 -15.44 -0.49 -7.13
N LYS A 184 -16.12 -0.86 -8.22
CA LYS A 184 -15.46 -1.53 -9.35
C LYS A 184 -14.56 -0.55 -10.09
N SER A 185 -13.43 -1.05 -10.58
CA SER A 185 -12.64 -0.34 -11.56
C SER A 185 -13.37 -0.31 -12.91
N THR A 186 -13.52 0.87 -13.49
CA THR A 186 -14.18 1.04 -14.80
C THR A 186 -13.23 0.81 -15.98
N SER A 187 -11.93 0.68 -15.74
CA SER A 187 -10.93 0.41 -16.79
C SER A 187 -10.08 -0.82 -16.44
N LEU A 188 -9.87 -1.69 -17.45
CA LEU A 188 -9.08 -2.93 -17.38
C LEU A 188 -7.57 -2.72 -17.28
N ALA A 189 -7.09 -1.50 -17.16
CA ALA A 189 -5.66 -1.23 -17.07
C ALA A 189 -5.39 -0.11 -16.06
N GLY A 190 -5.03 -0.47 -14.84
CA GLY A 190 -4.24 0.42 -14.02
C GLY A 190 -2.97 0.77 -14.82
N ARG A 191 -2.94 1.97 -15.41
CA ARG A 191 -1.82 2.38 -16.27
C ARG A 191 -0.59 2.53 -15.41
N VAL A 192 0.34 1.62 -15.63
CA VAL A 192 1.73 1.83 -15.24
C VAL A 192 2.27 2.99 -16.08
N THR A 193 2.42 4.15 -15.50
CA THR A 193 3.05 5.28 -16.19
C THR A 193 4.57 5.13 -16.07
N ASN A 194 5.19 4.79 -17.19
CA ASN A 194 6.64 4.96 -17.32
C ASN A 194 6.89 6.47 -17.43
N ASN A 195 7.25 7.10 -16.35
CA ASN A 195 7.67 8.49 -16.36
C ASN A 195 9.11 8.58 -16.90
N SER A 196 9.28 8.30 -18.19
CA SER A 196 10.59 8.37 -18.87
C SER A 196 11.04 9.80 -19.19
N ASN A 197 10.25 10.83 -18.86
CA ASN A 197 10.60 12.21 -19.24
C ASN A 197 10.14 13.26 -18.20
N THR A 198 10.72 13.26 -17.03
CA THR A 198 10.91 14.51 -16.30
C THR A 198 12.40 14.73 -16.14
N THR A 199 12.95 15.50 -17.07
CA THR A 199 14.20 16.25 -16.89
C THR A 199 13.99 17.33 -15.83
N THR A 200 13.79 16.93 -14.59
CA THR A 200 14.07 17.79 -13.45
C THR A 200 15.54 17.63 -13.15
N ASN A 201 16.25 18.74 -12.96
CA ASN A 201 17.68 18.85 -12.69
C ASN A 201 18.21 17.71 -11.82
N ARG A 202 18.56 16.58 -12.46
CA ARG A 202 19.24 15.45 -11.81
C ARG A 202 20.66 15.97 -11.53
N THR A 203 21.00 16.00 -10.27
CA THR A 203 22.42 16.03 -9.91
C THR A 203 23.08 14.85 -10.63
N THR A 204 24.15 15.11 -11.32
CA THR A 204 24.82 14.25 -12.32
C THR A 204 25.32 12.89 -11.81
N ALA A 205 24.93 12.43 -10.62
CA ALA A 205 25.49 11.26 -9.93
C ALA A 205 24.58 10.00 -9.96
N CYS A 206 23.28 10.11 -10.24
CA CYS A 206 22.38 8.94 -10.19
C CYS A 206 21.79 8.60 -11.55
N SER A 207 22.09 7.37 -12.06
CA SER A 207 21.56 6.86 -13.33
C SER A 207 20.39 5.87 -13.18
N LEU A 208 20.01 5.49 -11.94
CA LEU A 208 18.94 4.53 -11.73
C LEU A 208 17.57 5.14 -12.09
N PRO A 209 16.79 4.47 -12.95
CA PRO A 209 15.44 4.94 -13.30
C PRO A 209 14.49 4.71 -12.13
N GLN A 210 13.50 5.59 -12.02
CA GLN A 210 12.36 5.36 -11.15
C GLN A 210 11.59 4.11 -11.63
N PRO A 211 11.23 3.16 -10.74
CA PRO A 211 10.39 2.05 -11.11
C PRO A 211 9.03 2.49 -11.66
N SER A 212 8.46 1.73 -12.58
CA SER A 212 7.09 1.95 -13.05
C SER A 212 6.08 1.80 -11.92
N PHE A 213 5.07 2.64 -11.89
CA PHE A 213 4.07 2.63 -10.83
C PHE A 213 2.66 3.00 -11.33
N VAL A 214 1.67 2.60 -10.57
CA VAL A 214 0.29 3.05 -10.73
C VAL A 214 0.14 4.36 -9.95
N ASN A 215 -0.19 5.44 -10.65
CA ASN A 215 -0.40 6.74 -10.01
C ASN A 215 -1.73 6.80 -9.25
N ARG A 216 -1.95 7.88 -8.51
CA ARG A 216 -3.16 8.05 -7.69
C ARG A 216 -4.46 7.91 -8.46
N ALA A 217 -4.55 8.51 -9.64
CA ALA A 217 -5.72 8.38 -10.51
C ALA A 217 -5.94 6.92 -10.96
N GLY A 218 -4.85 6.15 -11.16
CA GLY A 218 -4.89 4.75 -11.56
C GLY A 218 -5.46 3.82 -10.49
N TRP A 219 -5.40 4.14 -9.20
CA TRP A 219 -6.08 3.38 -8.14
C TRP A 219 -7.38 4.03 -7.63
N GLY A 220 -7.81 5.14 -8.26
CA GLY A 220 -9.13 5.73 -8.03
C GLY A 220 -9.15 6.93 -7.08
N CYS A 221 -8.02 7.48 -6.66
CA CYS A 221 -7.99 8.69 -5.87
C CYS A 221 -7.74 9.93 -6.75
N THR A 222 -8.71 10.82 -6.81
CA THR A 222 -8.64 12.08 -7.57
C THR A 222 -8.38 13.30 -6.69
N GLN A 223 -8.31 13.12 -5.38
CA GLN A 223 -8.07 14.23 -4.46
C GLN A 223 -6.63 14.72 -4.55
N VAL A 224 -6.48 16.03 -4.46
CA VAL A 224 -5.20 16.75 -4.54
C VAL A 224 -5.00 17.55 -3.26
N TRP A 225 -3.81 17.46 -2.70
CA TRP A 225 -3.40 18.26 -1.53
C TRP A 225 -2.16 19.08 -1.85
N SER A 226 -1.90 20.07 -0.99
CA SER A 226 -0.61 20.77 -0.95
C SER A 226 0.26 20.10 0.12
N PRO A 227 1.09 19.10 -0.24
CA PRO A 227 1.85 18.35 0.74
C PRO A 227 3.04 19.18 1.25
N SER A 228 3.45 18.89 2.50
CA SER A 228 4.74 19.36 3.01
C SER A 228 5.87 18.49 2.44
N THR A 229 7.03 19.09 2.23
CA THR A 229 8.22 18.40 1.74
C THR A 229 9.25 18.20 2.84
N THR A 230 10.12 17.20 2.67
CA THR A 230 11.23 16.92 3.58
C THR A 230 12.47 16.52 2.81
N THR A 231 13.65 16.64 3.42
CA THR A 231 14.88 16.06 2.87
C THR A 231 14.98 14.62 3.35
N VAL A 232 14.72 13.67 2.45
CA VAL A 232 14.76 12.23 2.77
C VAL A 232 16.19 11.80 3.05
N THR A 233 16.40 11.23 4.22
CA THR A 233 17.67 10.66 4.71
C THR A 233 17.52 9.19 5.12
N HIS A 234 16.29 8.76 5.43
CA HIS A 234 15.96 7.39 5.86
C HIS A 234 14.79 6.84 5.04
N LEU A 235 14.86 5.56 4.74
CA LEU A 235 13.85 4.80 4.01
C LEU A 235 13.23 3.78 4.98
N ILE A 236 11.94 3.95 5.29
CA ILE A 236 11.27 3.17 6.32
C ILE A 236 10.32 2.16 5.67
N VAL A 237 10.54 0.90 5.98
CA VAL A 237 9.76 -0.22 5.43
C VAL A 237 8.68 -0.64 6.42
N HIS A 238 7.45 -0.74 5.91
CA HIS A 238 6.25 -1.13 6.64
C HIS A 238 5.58 -2.34 6.02
N HIS A 239 4.65 -2.95 6.75
CA HIS A 239 3.58 -3.76 6.18
C HIS A 239 2.21 -3.13 6.51
N ALA A 240 1.18 -3.51 5.75
CA ALA A 240 -0.17 -3.00 5.97
C ALA A 240 -0.92 -3.77 7.07
N ALA A 241 -0.41 -4.92 7.51
CA ALA A 241 -1.07 -5.88 8.40
C ALA A 241 -2.50 -6.27 7.94
N GLY A 242 -2.74 -6.25 6.63
CA GLY A 242 -4.02 -6.55 5.98
C GLY A 242 -3.97 -7.85 5.18
N THR A 243 -4.85 -7.97 4.17
CA THR A 243 -4.94 -9.17 3.34
C THR A 243 -3.66 -9.45 2.54
N ASN A 244 -3.32 -10.73 2.41
CA ASN A 244 -2.22 -11.20 1.54
C ASN A 244 -2.71 -11.62 0.13
N SER A 245 -4.02 -11.54 -0.12
CA SER A 245 -4.63 -11.92 -1.40
C SER A 245 -5.73 -10.96 -1.77
N SER A 246 -5.66 -10.42 -2.99
CA SER A 246 -6.70 -9.57 -3.56
C SER A 246 -6.73 -9.72 -5.07
N SER A 247 -7.92 -9.67 -5.66
CA SER A 247 -8.10 -9.56 -7.11
C SER A 247 -7.94 -8.11 -7.62
N ASP A 248 -7.98 -7.13 -6.70
CA ASP A 248 -7.90 -5.70 -7.02
C ASP A 248 -7.10 -4.94 -5.96
N TRP A 249 -5.78 -4.90 -6.12
CA TRP A 249 -4.90 -4.19 -5.20
C TRP A 249 -5.08 -2.67 -5.20
N GLY A 250 -5.56 -2.09 -6.29
CA GLY A 250 -5.92 -0.66 -6.32
C GLY A 250 -7.09 -0.34 -5.40
N ALA A 251 -8.07 -1.26 -5.26
CA ALA A 251 -9.15 -1.14 -4.28
C ALA A 251 -8.63 -1.22 -2.85
N VAL A 252 -7.64 -2.08 -2.58
CA VAL A 252 -6.98 -2.18 -1.25
C VAL A 252 -6.28 -0.86 -0.90
N VAL A 253 -5.52 -0.28 -1.83
CA VAL A 253 -4.87 1.03 -1.64
C VAL A 253 -5.90 2.14 -1.35
N LEU A 254 -7.03 2.14 -2.09
CA LEU A 254 -8.11 3.11 -1.87
C LEU A 254 -8.81 2.91 -0.51
N ALA A 255 -8.95 1.68 -0.05
CA ALA A 255 -9.50 1.38 1.28
C ALA A 255 -8.57 1.87 2.41
N ILE A 256 -7.25 1.68 2.28
CA ILE A 256 -6.25 2.23 3.20
C ILE A 256 -6.31 3.77 3.21
N TRP A 257 -6.42 4.39 2.03
CA TRP A 257 -6.59 5.84 1.94
C TRP A 257 -7.87 6.32 2.66
N ASN A 258 -8.99 5.61 2.49
CA ASN A 258 -10.25 5.93 3.17
C ASN A 258 -10.14 5.78 4.69
N GLN A 259 -9.48 4.73 5.18
CA GLN A 259 -9.19 4.57 6.61
C GLN A 259 -8.35 5.75 7.12
N HIS A 260 -7.23 6.05 6.47
CA HIS A 260 -6.31 7.11 6.89
C HIS A 260 -6.97 8.48 6.91
N THR A 261 -7.76 8.83 5.89
CA THR A 261 -8.42 10.14 5.83
C THR A 261 -9.73 10.20 6.61
N GLY A 262 -10.49 9.12 6.61
CA GLY A 262 -11.82 9.06 7.25
C GLY A 262 -11.76 8.74 8.73
N THR A 263 -11.08 7.67 9.10
CA THR A 263 -11.00 7.17 10.47
C THR A 263 -9.84 7.77 11.23
N ASN A 264 -8.60 7.68 10.68
CA ASN A 264 -7.42 8.19 11.36
C ASN A 264 -7.36 9.73 11.40
N GLY A 265 -8.01 10.42 10.45
CA GLY A 265 -8.01 11.88 10.40
C GLY A 265 -6.76 12.49 9.77
N TYR A 266 -5.98 11.69 9.05
CA TYR A 266 -4.84 12.19 8.28
C TYR A 266 -5.32 13.03 7.09
N SER A 267 -4.48 13.96 6.63
CA SER A 267 -4.78 14.76 5.43
C SER A 267 -4.75 13.92 4.15
N ASP A 268 -4.02 12.80 4.14
CA ASP A 268 -3.86 11.89 3.01
C ASP A 268 -3.44 10.49 3.50
N ILE A 269 -3.27 9.53 2.58
CA ILE A 269 -2.63 8.25 2.89
C ILE A 269 -1.28 8.49 3.56
N GLY A 270 -0.95 7.72 4.61
CA GLY A 270 0.24 7.94 5.41
C GLY A 270 1.54 7.63 4.67
N TYR A 271 1.51 6.60 3.82
CA TYR A 271 2.70 6.10 3.10
C TYR A 271 3.00 6.88 1.84
N ASN A 272 4.29 6.99 1.50
CA ASN A 272 4.72 7.56 0.22
C ASN A 272 4.50 6.58 -0.93
N TRP A 273 4.72 5.29 -0.69
CA TRP A 273 4.63 4.22 -1.67
C TRP A 273 3.98 2.98 -1.06
N LEU A 274 3.29 2.20 -1.90
CA LEU A 274 2.73 0.91 -1.49
C LEU A 274 3.10 -0.13 -2.55
N ILE A 275 3.42 -1.35 -2.12
CA ILE A 275 3.82 -2.45 -3.00
C ILE A 275 2.92 -3.64 -2.73
N ALA A 276 2.20 -4.09 -3.76
CA ALA A 276 1.35 -5.28 -3.66
C ALA A 276 2.18 -6.59 -3.77
N PRO A 277 1.66 -7.71 -3.26
CA PRO A 277 2.32 -9.02 -3.36
C PRO A 277 2.67 -9.46 -4.79
N ASN A 278 1.93 -8.99 -5.80
CA ASN A 278 2.23 -9.24 -7.21
C ASN A 278 3.36 -8.35 -7.78
N GLY A 279 3.99 -7.51 -6.94
CA GLY A 279 5.08 -6.63 -7.33
C GLY A 279 4.66 -5.29 -7.94
N VAL A 280 3.37 -5.00 -8.04
CA VAL A 280 2.89 -3.70 -8.54
C VAL A 280 3.15 -2.61 -7.51
N LEU A 281 3.78 -1.53 -7.95
CA LEU A 281 4.07 -0.33 -7.16
C LEU A 281 2.93 0.69 -7.33
N TYR A 282 2.47 1.27 -6.23
CA TYR A 282 1.44 2.31 -6.20
C TYR A 282 1.99 3.60 -5.59
N GLU A 283 1.71 4.73 -6.24
CA GLU A 283 1.95 6.04 -5.65
C GLU A 283 1.00 6.22 -4.45
N GLY A 284 1.57 6.51 -3.29
CA GLY A 284 0.83 6.77 -2.07
C GLY A 284 0.48 8.25 -1.90
N ARG A 285 1.16 8.95 -0.96
CA ARG A 285 0.90 10.35 -0.69
C ARG A 285 1.11 11.22 -1.93
N TYR A 286 0.21 12.15 -2.16
CA TYR A 286 0.18 12.98 -3.39
C TYR A 286 1.54 13.59 -3.71
N ARG A 287 1.96 13.47 -4.97
CA ARG A 287 3.24 13.95 -5.55
C ARG A 287 4.50 13.25 -5.05
N SER A 288 4.40 12.11 -4.36
CA SER A 288 5.60 11.35 -3.95
C SER A 288 6.47 10.88 -5.12
N SER A 289 5.91 10.84 -6.33
CA SER A 289 6.63 10.53 -7.57
C SER A 289 7.53 11.67 -8.06
N THR A 290 7.26 12.92 -7.67
CA THR A 290 7.98 14.12 -8.14
C THR A 290 8.73 14.86 -7.04
N ASP A 291 8.26 14.77 -5.80
CA ASP A 291 8.76 15.50 -4.65
C ASP A 291 9.15 14.54 -3.51
N ASN A 292 9.94 15.04 -2.57
CA ASN A 292 10.20 14.35 -1.30
C ASN A 292 9.13 14.78 -0.30
N ILE A 293 8.04 14.04 -0.21
CA ILE A 293 6.86 14.38 0.58
C ILE A 293 6.98 13.81 1.98
N THR A 294 6.67 14.64 2.99
CA THR A 294 6.56 14.19 4.38
C THR A 294 5.37 13.24 4.53
N GLY A 295 5.60 12.03 5.01
CA GLY A 295 4.59 11.01 5.27
C GLY A 295 3.79 11.23 6.58
N ALA A 296 3.01 10.22 6.95
CA ALA A 296 2.40 10.05 8.27
C ALA A 296 2.41 8.54 8.58
N HIS A 297 3.60 8.03 8.94
CA HIS A 297 3.86 6.59 9.03
C HIS A 297 4.92 6.19 10.08
N PHE A 298 5.56 7.17 10.74
CA PHE A 298 6.70 6.90 11.63
C PHE A 298 6.53 7.56 13.00
N CYS A 299 5.44 7.22 13.71
CA CYS A 299 5.04 7.68 15.06
C CYS A 299 5.19 9.19 15.27
N GLY A 300 4.74 10.01 14.34
CA GLY A 300 4.84 11.47 14.41
C GLY A 300 6.22 12.04 14.07
N THR A 301 7.25 11.20 13.86
CA THR A 301 8.61 11.62 13.54
C THR A 301 8.95 11.49 12.06
N ASN A 302 8.03 11.89 11.20
CA ASN A 302 8.04 11.66 9.76
C ASN A 302 9.05 12.50 8.97
N GLY A 303 9.60 13.56 9.56
CA GLY A 303 10.61 14.40 8.91
C GLY A 303 11.87 13.61 8.55
N GLY A 304 12.38 13.77 7.34
CA GLY A 304 13.57 13.05 6.88
C GLY A 304 13.31 11.61 6.41
N THR A 305 12.06 11.14 6.40
CA THR A 305 11.75 9.75 6.03
C THR A 305 10.95 9.63 4.74
N MET A 306 11.10 8.48 4.07
CA MET A 306 10.21 8.01 3.01
C MET A 306 9.63 6.64 3.43
N GLY A 307 8.32 6.57 3.61
CA GLY A 307 7.62 5.34 4.01
C GLY A 307 7.19 4.50 2.83
N VAL A 308 7.55 3.21 2.85
CA VAL A 308 7.14 2.21 1.86
C VAL A 308 6.36 1.10 2.56
N CYS A 309 5.09 0.93 2.19
CA CYS A 309 4.22 -0.08 2.76
C CYS A 309 4.11 -1.30 1.84
N MET A 310 4.48 -2.46 2.35
CA MET A 310 4.22 -3.75 1.72
C MET A 310 2.79 -4.15 2.03
N LEU A 311 1.90 -4.22 1.02
CA LEU A 311 0.52 -4.68 1.21
C LEU A 311 0.50 -6.15 1.62
N GLY A 312 -0.20 -6.45 2.69
CA GLY A 312 -0.28 -7.78 3.31
C GLY A 312 0.13 -7.77 4.78
N ASP A 313 -0.03 -8.90 5.44
CA ASP A 313 0.47 -9.19 6.79
C ASP A 313 1.64 -10.17 6.72
N TYR A 314 2.81 -9.70 7.11
CA TYR A 314 4.06 -10.47 7.10
C TYR A 314 4.51 -10.88 8.50
N THR A 315 3.57 -11.06 9.40
CA THR A 315 3.82 -11.62 10.73
C THR A 315 4.23 -13.09 10.64
N ASN A 316 3.51 -13.87 9.82
CA ASN A 316 3.70 -15.33 9.68
C ASN A 316 3.92 -15.79 8.22
N ILE A 317 3.90 -14.89 7.26
CA ILE A 317 4.00 -15.19 5.82
C ILE A 317 5.17 -14.37 5.26
N THR A 318 5.96 -14.98 4.38
CA THR A 318 7.09 -14.31 3.73
C THR A 318 6.63 -13.39 2.59
N VAL A 319 7.38 -12.30 2.38
CA VAL A 319 7.18 -11.41 1.24
C VAL A 319 7.47 -12.16 -0.06
N THR A 320 6.65 -11.94 -1.08
CA THR A 320 6.86 -12.54 -2.40
C THR A 320 8.12 -12.01 -3.06
N THR A 321 8.74 -12.83 -3.89
CA THR A 321 9.93 -12.42 -4.68
C THR A 321 9.66 -11.18 -5.54
N ALA A 322 8.46 -11.09 -6.13
CA ALA A 322 8.06 -9.95 -6.95
C ALA A 322 7.99 -8.65 -6.14
N ALA A 323 7.31 -8.67 -4.99
CA ALA A 323 7.19 -7.51 -4.12
C ALA A 323 8.56 -7.08 -3.54
N ARG A 324 9.40 -8.05 -3.13
CA ARG A 324 10.74 -7.81 -2.63
C ARG A 324 11.66 -7.17 -3.70
N ALA A 325 11.59 -7.65 -4.94
CA ALA A 325 12.35 -7.09 -6.05
C ALA A 325 11.93 -5.63 -6.35
N THR A 326 10.62 -5.34 -6.36
CA THR A 326 10.10 -3.98 -6.53
C THR A 326 10.54 -3.08 -5.38
N LEU A 327 10.51 -3.57 -4.14
CA LEU A 327 11.01 -2.82 -2.98
C LEU A 327 12.48 -2.45 -3.16
N ALA A 328 13.35 -3.41 -3.50
CA ALA A 328 14.77 -3.15 -3.69
C ALA A 328 15.01 -2.11 -4.81
N GLN A 329 14.30 -2.19 -5.94
CA GLN A 329 14.38 -1.22 -7.03
C GLN A 329 13.93 0.20 -6.60
N LEU A 330 12.81 0.32 -5.86
CA LEU A 330 12.30 1.59 -5.37
C LEU A 330 13.27 2.23 -4.38
N LEU A 331 13.77 1.45 -3.43
CA LEU A 331 14.72 1.93 -2.43
C LEU A 331 16.07 2.31 -3.08
N ALA A 332 16.56 1.54 -4.06
CA ALA A 332 17.78 1.85 -4.78
C ALA A 332 17.66 3.15 -5.59
N TRP A 333 16.54 3.34 -6.30
CA TRP A 333 16.25 4.59 -6.98
C TRP A 333 16.29 5.79 -6.02
N LYS A 334 15.58 5.73 -4.89
CA LYS A 334 15.52 6.84 -3.92
C LYS A 334 16.86 7.05 -3.20
N ALA A 335 17.55 5.98 -2.82
CA ALA A 335 18.85 6.05 -2.17
C ALA A 335 19.89 6.70 -3.12
N CYS A 336 19.89 6.32 -4.39
CA CYS A 336 20.73 6.92 -5.42
C CYS A 336 20.39 8.40 -5.62
N GLU A 337 19.11 8.76 -5.76
CA GLU A 337 18.65 10.15 -5.91
C GLU A 337 19.10 11.04 -4.74
N ARG A 338 19.08 10.51 -3.52
CA ARG A 338 19.37 11.24 -2.28
C ARG A 338 20.78 11.03 -1.74
N ASN A 339 21.63 10.28 -2.46
CA ASN A 339 22.97 9.89 -2.04
C ASN A 339 22.98 9.22 -0.64
N ILE A 340 22.03 8.32 -0.41
CA ILE A 340 21.89 7.54 0.83
C ILE A 340 22.70 6.25 0.68
N ASN A 341 23.65 6.00 1.59
CA ASN A 341 24.34 4.72 1.64
C ASN A 341 23.42 3.64 2.22
N ALA A 342 23.06 2.65 1.40
CA ALA A 342 22.11 1.60 1.78
C ALA A 342 22.56 0.72 2.96
N LEU A 343 23.87 0.57 3.16
CA LEU A 343 24.46 -0.29 4.20
C LEU A 343 24.84 0.46 5.48
N ALA A 344 24.75 1.80 5.48
CA ALA A 344 25.14 2.62 6.61
C ALA A 344 23.99 2.90 7.58
N THR A 345 24.36 3.45 8.72
CA THR A 345 23.47 4.08 9.70
C THR A 345 23.66 5.59 9.69
N ALA A 346 22.62 6.33 10.07
CA ALA A 346 22.69 7.77 10.28
C ALA A 346 21.78 8.20 11.44
N PHE A 347 22.07 9.37 12.01
CA PHE A 347 21.22 9.96 13.03
C PHE A 347 19.94 10.54 12.42
N HIS A 348 18.79 10.07 12.91
CA HIS A 348 17.47 10.59 12.55
C HIS A 348 16.98 11.58 13.60
N ALA A 349 17.02 12.87 13.28
CA ALA A 349 16.72 13.94 14.24
C ALA A 349 15.29 13.89 14.79
N GLY A 350 14.31 13.46 13.96
CA GLY A 350 12.91 13.37 14.38
C GLY A 350 12.67 12.39 15.52
N SER A 351 13.27 11.19 15.46
CA SER A 351 13.15 10.18 16.51
C SER A 351 14.26 10.24 17.58
N ASN A 352 15.29 11.06 17.38
CA ASN A 352 16.49 11.13 18.21
C ASN A 352 17.22 9.77 18.33
N LEU A 353 17.22 8.98 17.25
CA LEU A 353 17.84 7.66 17.18
C LEU A 353 18.88 7.60 16.05
N THR A 354 19.90 6.76 16.22
CA THR A 354 20.76 6.32 15.11
C THR A 354 20.14 5.07 14.49
N LEU A 355 19.66 5.19 13.25
CA LEU A 355 18.94 4.14 12.53
C LEU A 355 19.76 3.66 11.33
N ASN A 356 19.51 2.42 10.86
CA ASN A 356 19.94 2.07 9.52
C ASN A 356 19.25 3.00 8.52
N ASN A 357 19.97 3.43 7.49
CA ASN A 357 19.38 4.30 6.45
C ASN A 357 18.18 3.64 5.73
N ILE A 358 18.12 2.31 5.72
CA ILE A 358 16.95 1.51 5.35
C ILE A 358 16.53 0.73 6.59
N SER A 359 15.47 1.12 7.23
CA SER A 359 14.97 0.60 8.51
C SER A 359 13.58 0.00 8.38
N GLY A 360 13.22 -0.88 9.30
CA GLY A 360 11.83 -1.26 9.54
C GLY A 360 11.15 -0.24 10.45
N HIS A 361 9.83 -0.20 10.44
CA HIS A 361 9.05 0.68 11.32
C HIS A 361 9.40 0.49 12.80
N ARG A 362 9.60 -0.75 13.24
CA ARG A 362 9.96 -1.09 14.63
C ARG A 362 11.31 -0.57 15.12
N ASP A 363 12.16 -0.13 14.21
CA ASP A 363 13.47 0.41 14.58
C ASP A 363 13.36 1.79 15.28
N GLY A 364 12.24 2.49 15.04
CA GLY A 364 11.97 3.80 15.65
C GLY A 364 10.66 3.90 16.43
N CYS A 365 9.79 2.87 16.36
CA CYS A 365 8.45 2.87 16.94
C CYS A 365 8.14 1.55 17.67
N ALA A 366 7.32 1.62 18.71
CA ALA A 366 6.85 0.43 19.44
C ALA A 366 5.78 -0.34 18.64
N THR A 367 6.19 -1.15 17.68
CA THR A 367 5.31 -1.91 16.78
C THR A 367 5.95 -3.23 16.35
N GLN A 368 5.15 -4.19 15.86
CA GLN A 368 5.62 -5.41 15.22
C GLN A 368 5.88 -5.24 13.71
N CYS A 369 5.57 -4.08 13.14
CA CYS A 369 5.79 -3.75 11.73
C CYS A 369 7.31 -3.72 11.40
N PRO A 370 7.75 -4.25 10.24
CA PRO A 370 7.01 -4.75 9.09
C PRO A 370 6.62 -6.24 9.12
N GLY A 371 6.48 -6.83 10.28
CA GLY A 371 6.13 -8.24 10.46
C GLY A 371 7.33 -9.12 10.81
N ASN A 372 7.08 -10.22 11.56
CA ASN A 372 8.15 -11.01 12.15
C ASN A 372 8.90 -11.88 11.14
N THR A 373 8.29 -12.20 9.99
CA THR A 373 8.97 -12.93 8.91
C THR A 373 9.73 -12.02 7.97
N PHE A 374 9.31 -10.76 7.81
CA PHE A 374 9.96 -9.84 6.88
C PHE A 374 11.06 -8.99 7.52
N TYR A 375 10.91 -8.58 8.77
CA TYR A 375 11.93 -7.76 9.44
C TYR A 375 13.35 -8.37 9.42
N PRO A 376 13.53 -9.70 9.66
CA PRO A 376 14.84 -10.34 9.56
C PRO A 376 15.44 -10.34 8.15
N ASP A 377 14.63 -10.12 7.10
CA ASP A 377 15.10 -10.06 5.71
C ASP A 377 15.64 -8.66 5.30
N LEU A 378 15.42 -7.62 6.10
CA LEU A 378 15.88 -6.26 5.80
C LEU A 378 17.40 -6.14 5.56
N PRO A 379 18.30 -6.85 6.29
CA PRO A 379 19.73 -6.86 5.94
C PRO A 379 20.00 -7.31 4.51
N ALA A 380 19.30 -8.34 4.04
CA ALA A 380 19.43 -8.82 2.66
C ALA A 380 18.85 -7.80 1.65
N VAL A 381 17.74 -7.12 1.99
CA VAL A 381 17.21 -6.01 1.18
C VAL A 381 18.22 -4.88 1.04
N ARG A 382 18.93 -4.50 2.11
CA ARG A 382 19.99 -3.47 2.05
C ARG A 382 21.13 -3.86 1.10
N ILE A 383 21.52 -5.13 1.10
CA ILE A 383 22.53 -5.68 0.19
C ILE A 383 22.04 -5.58 -1.25
N ASP A 384 20.80 -5.98 -1.53
CA ASP A 384 20.21 -5.89 -2.88
C ASP A 384 20.15 -4.44 -3.38
N VAL A 385 19.73 -3.51 -2.51
CA VAL A 385 19.71 -2.07 -2.82
C VAL A 385 21.12 -1.57 -3.16
N ASN A 386 22.11 -1.90 -2.34
CA ASN A 386 23.50 -1.52 -2.58
C ASN A 386 24.03 -2.09 -3.91
N ASN A 387 23.71 -3.33 -4.21
CA ASN A 387 24.10 -3.99 -5.45
C ASN A 387 23.47 -3.29 -6.67
N LEU A 388 22.19 -2.95 -6.61
CA LEU A 388 21.51 -2.17 -7.65
C LEU A 388 22.15 -0.80 -7.87
N MET A 389 22.52 -0.10 -6.78
CA MET A 389 23.17 1.21 -6.86
C MET A 389 24.55 1.16 -7.50
N ASN A 390 25.29 0.06 -7.31
CA ASN A 390 26.63 -0.16 -7.86
C ASN A 390 26.64 -0.83 -9.23
N GLY A 391 25.47 -1.01 -9.86
CA GLY A 391 25.34 -1.69 -11.15
C GLY A 391 25.58 -3.21 -11.08
N THR A 392 25.75 -3.74 -9.87
CA THR A 392 25.75 -5.18 -9.62
C THR A 392 24.29 -5.61 -9.44
N THR A 393 23.78 -6.38 -10.37
CA THR A 393 22.39 -6.86 -10.31
C THR A 393 22.24 -7.84 -9.15
N PRO A 394 21.34 -7.61 -8.17
CA PRO A 394 21.11 -8.59 -7.13
C PRO A 394 20.67 -9.91 -7.77
N VAL A 395 21.28 -10.99 -7.37
CA VAL A 395 20.69 -12.31 -7.57
C VAL A 395 19.49 -12.33 -6.63
N ALA A 396 18.26 -12.35 -7.14
CA ALA A 396 17.12 -12.74 -6.30
C ALA A 396 17.55 -14.06 -5.65
N SER A 397 17.31 -14.21 -4.35
CA SER A 397 17.70 -15.42 -3.63
C SER A 397 16.83 -16.61 -4.06
N ILE A 398 17.03 -17.07 -5.29
CA ILE A 398 16.51 -18.36 -5.71
C ILE A 398 17.33 -19.40 -4.97
N ASN A 399 16.64 -20.25 -4.23
CA ASN A 399 17.29 -21.29 -3.45
C ASN A 399 18.23 -22.14 -4.32
N GLY A 400 19.52 -22.09 -4.04
CA GLY A 400 20.56 -22.81 -4.76
C GLY A 400 21.17 -22.10 -5.96
N LEU A 401 20.74 -20.88 -6.30
CA LEU A 401 21.38 -20.06 -7.34
C LEU A 401 22.43 -19.14 -6.69
N GLU A 402 23.70 -19.41 -6.94
CA GLU A 402 24.83 -18.64 -6.39
C GLU A 402 25.26 -17.49 -7.30
N GLU A 403 25.10 -17.66 -8.63
CA GLU A 403 25.46 -16.65 -9.61
C GLU A 403 24.45 -16.64 -10.77
N PHE A 404 24.10 -15.44 -11.23
CA PHE A 404 23.34 -15.20 -12.45
C PHE A 404 23.86 -13.93 -13.11
N SER A 405 24.51 -14.07 -14.25
CA SER A 405 25.06 -12.95 -15.00
C SER A 405 24.78 -13.06 -16.50
N ILE A 406 24.74 -11.90 -17.16
CA ILE A 406 24.68 -11.77 -18.62
C ILE A 406 25.76 -10.78 -19.01
N SER A 407 26.76 -11.25 -19.79
CA SER A 407 27.91 -10.44 -20.16
C SER A 407 28.33 -10.69 -21.59
N PRO A 408 28.70 -9.67 -22.38
CA PRO A 408 28.57 -8.25 -22.06
C PRO A 408 27.11 -7.77 -22.04
N ASN A 409 26.84 -6.73 -21.26
CA ASN A 409 25.57 -6.01 -21.31
C ASN A 409 25.87 -4.50 -21.07
N PRO A 410 25.77 -3.61 -22.05
CA PRO A 410 25.12 -3.77 -23.36
C PRO A 410 25.75 -4.80 -24.31
N VAL A 411 24.88 -5.42 -25.12
CA VAL A 411 25.22 -6.45 -26.08
C VAL A 411 25.40 -5.83 -27.47
N THR A 412 26.62 -5.93 -28.02
CA THR A 412 26.90 -5.47 -29.39
C THR A 412 26.76 -6.62 -30.40
N HIS A 413 27.28 -7.79 -30.10
CA HIS A 413 27.24 -8.98 -30.97
C HIS A 413 26.56 -10.15 -30.26
N THR A 414 27.22 -10.78 -29.31
CA THR A 414 26.71 -11.89 -28.52
C THR A 414 26.84 -11.62 -27.02
N ALA A 415 26.03 -12.27 -26.22
CA ALA A 415 26.14 -12.27 -24.76
C ALA A 415 26.14 -13.71 -24.23
N ILE A 416 26.81 -13.92 -23.11
CA ILE A 416 26.84 -15.18 -22.38
C ILE A 416 25.92 -15.05 -21.16
N LEU A 417 24.95 -15.94 -21.04
CA LEU A 417 24.24 -16.24 -19.84
C LEU A 417 25.07 -17.20 -18.99
N GLN A 418 25.41 -16.81 -17.77
CA GLN A 418 26.13 -17.67 -16.83
C GLN A 418 25.30 -17.85 -15.56
N LEU A 419 25.18 -19.10 -15.11
CA LEU A 419 24.57 -19.51 -13.86
C LEU A 419 25.56 -20.34 -13.05
N LYS A 420 25.51 -20.21 -11.72
CA LYS A 420 26.16 -21.13 -10.78
C LYS A 420 25.11 -21.62 -9.79
N LEU A 421 24.93 -22.94 -9.73
CA LEU A 421 23.95 -23.63 -8.88
C LEU A 421 24.68 -24.54 -7.91
N ASN A 422 24.30 -24.53 -6.63
CA ASN A 422 24.92 -25.40 -5.61
C ASN A 422 24.26 -26.78 -5.50
N THR A 423 23.13 -27.00 -6.18
CA THR A 423 22.39 -28.25 -6.25
C THR A 423 21.77 -28.42 -7.64
N VAL A 424 21.39 -29.65 -8.00
CA VAL A 424 20.66 -29.89 -9.26
C VAL A 424 19.33 -29.17 -9.27
N LYS A 425 19.09 -28.32 -10.27
CA LYS A 425 17.85 -27.58 -10.50
C LYS A 425 17.37 -27.74 -11.94
N GLU A 426 16.04 -27.69 -12.14
CA GLU A 426 15.47 -27.55 -13.48
C GLU A 426 15.52 -26.09 -13.87
N VAL A 427 16.11 -25.78 -15.02
CA VAL A 427 16.30 -24.41 -15.51
C VAL A 427 15.64 -24.26 -16.87
N GLN A 428 14.97 -23.14 -17.06
CA GLN A 428 14.43 -22.66 -18.34
C GLN A 428 14.57 -21.15 -18.42
N TYR A 429 14.86 -20.60 -19.58
CA TYR A 429 14.80 -19.14 -19.75
C TYR A 429 14.05 -18.76 -21.02
N ARG A 430 13.57 -17.52 -21.06
CA ARG A 430 13.05 -16.88 -22.27
C ARG A 430 13.55 -15.45 -22.40
N ILE A 431 13.60 -14.96 -23.64
CA ILE A 431 13.91 -13.58 -23.97
C ILE A 431 12.64 -12.94 -24.51
N VAL A 432 12.28 -11.78 -23.94
CA VAL A 432 11.06 -11.05 -24.25
C VAL A 432 11.44 -9.65 -24.72
N SER A 433 10.85 -9.17 -25.78
CA SER A 433 10.99 -7.78 -26.26
C SER A 433 10.18 -6.81 -25.39
N ALA A 434 10.44 -5.51 -25.52
CA ALA A 434 9.79 -4.45 -24.73
C ALA A 434 8.25 -4.40 -24.92
N ASP A 435 7.74 -4.90 -26.04
CA ASP A 435 6.32 -5.04 -26.35
C ASP A 435 5.68 -6.34 -25.81
N GLY A 436 6.45 -7.16 -25.07
CA GLY A 436 5.99 -8.39 -24.44
C GLY A 436 6.04 -9.63 -25.32
N ARG A 437 6.55 -9.53 -26.55
CA ARG A 437 6.67 -10.68 -27.47
C ARG A 437 7.84 -11.57 -27.04
N ILE A 438 7.61 -12.90 -26.99
CA ILE A 438 8.66 -13.89 -26.76
C ILE A 438 9.51 -14.01 -28.03
N ILE A 439 10.80 -13.66 -27.90
CA ILE A 439 11.80 -13.79 -28.96
C ILE A 439 12.38 -15.19 -28.97
N TYR A 440 12.58 -15.77 -27.79
CA TYR A 440 13.14 -17.11 -27.63
C TYR A 440 12.70 -17.72 -26.30
N GLN A 441 12.56 -19.04 -26.28
CA GLN A 441 12.37 -19.83 -25.05
C GLN A 441 13.21 -21.09 -25.14
N SER A 442 14.05 -21.32 -24.11
CA SER A 442 14.88 -22.52 -24.02
C SER A 442 14.02 -23.75 -23.64
N PRO A 443 14.50 -24.97 -23.96
CA PRO A 443 13.97 -26.17 -23.33
C PRO A 443 14.27 -26.14 -21.81
N LYS A 444 13.47 -26.89 -21.02
CA LYS A 444 13.80 -27.19 -19.63
C LYS A 444 14.98 -28.17 -19.58
N GLN A 445 15.92 -27.87 -18.69
CA GLN A 445 17.12 -28.72 -18.53
C GLN A 445 17.56 -28.76 -17.06
N LYS A 446 18.08 -29.90 -16.62
CA LYS A 446 18.63 -30.05 -15.26
C LYS A 446 20.12 -29.66 -15.26
N ILE A 447 20.45 -28.69 -14.42
CA ILE A 447 21.79 -28.11 -14.31
C ILE A 447 22.29 -28.27 -12.87
N ASN A 448 23.60 -28.47 -12.73
CA ASN A 448 24.33 -28.45 -11.47
C ASN A 448 25.71 -27.79 -11.69
N GLY A 449 26.16 -27.00 -10.73
CA GLY A 449 27.43 -26.27 -10.85
C GLY A 449 27.34 -25.05 -11.79
N VAL A 450 28.43 -24.75 -12.48
CA VAL A 450 28.52 -23.62 -13.40
C VAL A 450 28.02 -24.03 -14.78
N TRP A 451 27.06 -23.26 -15.31
CA TRP A 451 26.52 -23.42 -16.64
C TRP A 451 26.58 -22.12 -17.43
N ARG A 452 26.91 -22.21 -18.70
CA ARG A 452 27.04 -21.07 -19.61
C ARG A 452 26.34 -21.34 -20.93
N GLU A 453 25.62 -20.37 -21.44
CA GLU A 453 24.99 -20.45 -22.76
C GLU A 453 25.08 -19.12 -23.50
N GLU A 454 25.39 -19.18 -24.78
CA GLU A 454 25.41 -18.03 -25.67
C GLU A 454 23.99 -17.66 -26.09
N LEU A 455 23.60 -16.40 -25.87
CA LEU A 455 22.25 -15.88 -26.19
C LEU A 455 22.15 -15.58 -27.70
N LYS A 456 22.30 -16.60 -28.56
CA LYS A 456 22.26 -16.48 -30.02
C LYS A 456 20.95 -15.85 -30.54
N ALA A 457 19.86 -15.98 -29.79
CA ALA A 457 18.55 -15.42 -30.16
C ALA A 457 18.56 -13.90 -30.25
N LEU A 458 19.58 -13.23 -29.69
CA LEU A 458 19.74 -11.77 -29.80
C LEU A 458 20.46 -11.38 -31.12
N ASN A 459 21.02 -12.35 -31.84
CA ASN A 459 21.69 -12.07 -33.12
C ASN A 459 20.64 -11.69 -34.16
N GLY A 460 20.83 -10.54 -34.81
CA GLY A 460 19.87 -10.02 -35.80
C GLY A 460 18.61 -9.35 -35.21
N THR A 461 18.47 -9.26 -33.90
CA THR A 461 17.42 -8.43 -33.29
C THR A 461 17.78 -6.94 -33.36
N ALA A 462 16.76 -6.08 -33.42
CA ALA A 462 16.97 -4.63 -33.45
C ALA A 462 17.60 -4.12 -32.12
N PRO A 463 18.38 -3.02 -32.17
CA PRO A 463 18.82 -2.34 -30.96
C PRO A 463 17.61 -1.93 -30.10
N ALA A 464 17.51 -2.49 -28.91
CA ALA A 464 16.40 -2.26 -27.98
C ALA A 464 16.74 -2.83 -26.59
N ALA A 465 15.86 -2.56 -25.62
CA ALA A 465 15.84 -3.27 -24.36
C ALA A 465 15.02 -4.57 -24.49
N TYR A 466 15.61 -5.66 -24.04
CA TYR A 466 14.99 -6.97 -23.92
C TYR A 466 14.98 -7.40 -22.45
N THR A 467 14.11 -8.33 -22.10
CA THR A 467 14.09 -8.93 -20.75
C THR A 467 14.38 -10.44 -20.88
N LEU A 468 15.42 -10.92 -20.21
CA LEU A 468 15.60 -12.34 -19.98
C LEU A 468 14.87 -12.72 -18.70
N GLN A 469 13.99 -13.70 -18.80
CA GLN A 469 13.29 -14.32 -17.68
C GLN A 469 13.84 -15.73 -17.51
N LEU A 470 14.36 -16.02 -16.32
CA LEU A 470 14.97 -17.30 -15.95
C LEU A 470 14.11 -17.97 -14.89
N TRP A 471 13.73 -19.22 -15.15
CA TRP A 471 13.10 -20.10 -14.15
C TRP A 471 14.14 -21.06 -13.62
N VAL A 472 14.22 -21.21 -12.31
CA VAL A 472 14.98 -22.22 -11.59
C VAL A 472 13.98 -23.00 -10.73
N ASN A 473 13.61 -24.19 -11.13
CA ASN A 473 12.40 -24.89 -10.71
C ASN A 473 11.14 -23.99 -10.96
N ASP A 474 10.37 -23.68 -9.90
CA ASP A 474 9.16 -22.85 -9.97
C ASP A 474 9.41 -21.36 -9.66
N GLU A 475 10.65 -20.99 -9.33
CA GLU A 475 11.04 -19.61 -9.04
C GLU A 475 11.53 -18.88 -10.28
N MET A 476 11.14 -17.62 -10.48
CA MET A 476 11.48 -16.83 -11.65
C MET A 476 12.26 -15.58 -11.28
N ILE A 477 13.34 -15.33 -12.02
CA ILE A 477 14.11 -14.09 -11.96
C ILE A 477 14.21 -13.47 -13.36
N SER A 478 14.24 -12.16 -13.46
CA SER A 478 14.41 -11.46 -14.73
C SER A 478 15.62 -10.53 -14.72
N ARG A 479 16.20 -10.31 -15.94
CA ARG A 479 17.30 -9.39 -16.20
C ARG A 479 17.03 -8.59 -17.45
N SER A 480 17.34 -7.29 -17.39
CA SER A 480 17.34 -6.46 -18.59
C SER A 480 18.58 -6.73 -19.44
N ILE A 481 18.40 -6.80 -20.75
CA ILE A 481 19.46 -6.89 -21.76
C ILE A 481 19.33 -5.66 -22.65
N ILE A 482 20.38 -4.88 -22.78
CA ILE A 482 20.45 -3.74 -23.70
C ILE A 482 21.19 -4.18 -24.95
N LYS A 483 20.48 -4.30 -26.06
CA LYS A 483 21.06 -4.59 -27.38
C LYS A 483 21.40 -3.26 -28.05
N GLN A 484 22.65 -3.11 -28.51
CA GLN A 484 23.17 -1.98 -29.29
C GLN A 484 23.34 -2.33 -30.76
#